data_007384ea124a5d95f97a0d9c8a6cf4fb
#
_entry.id   007384ea124a5d95f97a0d9c8a6cf4fb
#
_cell.length_a   1.000
_cell.length_b   1.000
_cell.length_c   1.000
_cell.angle_alpha   90.00
_cell.angle_beta   90.00
_cell.angle_gamma   90.00
#
_symmetry.space_group_name_H-M   'P 1'
#
loop_
_entity.id
_entity.type
_entity.pdbx_description
1 polymer ?
#
loop_
_entity_poly.entity_id
_entity_poly.type
_entity_poly.pdbx_seq_one_letter_code
_entity_poly.pdbx_strand_id
1 'polypeptide(L)'
;MRYTLFKGDCTTDSPTRRWQKRFIIVYLFVAIVFAACFAAFALTPINSKVVERQSSNLISTAQAEAKALEYVDDAQEFTEKAAEGSDLRITLIAQDGTVIADSEVDPATLENHLGREEVDSALQGNNGKAQR
;
A
#
# COMPACT_ATOMS: atom_id res chain seq x y z
N MET A 1 18.48 77.42 33.50
CA MET A 1 19.22 76.16 33.40
C MET A 1 18.40 75.20 32.53
N ARG A 2 18.87 74.92 31.28
CA ARG A 2 18.23 74.03 30.37
C ARG A 2 18.98 72.66 30.42
N TYR A 3 18.35 71.60 30.86
CA TYR A 3 18.91 70.26 30.78
C TYR A 3 18.44 69.65 29.49
N THR A 4 19.31 69.37 28.53
CA THR A 4 19.07 68.59 27.33
C THR A 4 19.26 67.12 27.68
N LEU A 5 18.14 66.37 27.70
CA LEU A 5 18.15 64.94 27.80
C LEU A 5 18.67 64.31 26.47
N PHE A 6 19.87 63.79 26.54
CA PHE A 6 20.45 62.97 25.43
C PHE A 6 19.82 61.65 25.39
N LYS A 7 18.87 61.42 24.48
CA LYS A 7 18.27 60.14 24.20
C LYS A 7 19.23 59.33 23.33
N GLY A 8 20.11 58.62 24.00
CA GLY A 8 21.01 57.67 23.32
C GLY A 8 20.23 56.47 22.77
N ASP A 9 19.97 56.46 21.46
CA ASP A 9 19.55 55.26 20.75
C ASP A 9 20.73 54.27 20.69
N CYS A 10 20.78 53.36 21.66
CA CYS A 10 21.77 52.29 21.71
C CYS A 10 21.25 51.10 20.90
N THR A 11 21.09 51.22 19.59
CA THR A 11 20.95 50.08 18.69
C THR A 11 22.33 49.58 18.29
N THR A 12 23.08 49.07 19.27
CA THR A 12 24.27 48.28 18.99
C THR A 12 23.83 46.89 18.58
N ASP A 13 23.60 46.73 17.30
CA ASP A 13 23.49 45.40 16.68
C ASP A 13 24.90 44.78 16.70
N SER A 14 25.22 44.11 17.84
CA SER A 14 26.54 43.56 18.07
C SER A 14 26.83 42.46 17.04
N PRO A 15 28.03 42.42 16.46
CA PRO A 15 28.42 41.42 15.45
C PRO A 15 28.14 39.99 15.91
N THR A 16 28.15 39.75 17.22
CA THR A 16 27.83 38.44 17.84
C THR A 16 26.38 37.97 17.55
N ARG A 17 25.39 38.89 17.49
CA ARG A 17 24.00 38.55 17.17
C ARG A 17 23.81 38.10 15.72
N ARG A 18 24.60 38.62 14.78
CA ARG A 18 24.53 38.19 13.37
C ARG A 18 25.10 36.80 13.20
N TRP A 19 26.17 36.45 13.87
CA TRP A 19 26.77 35.13 13.86
C TRP A 19 25.83 34.10 14.51
N GLN A 20 25.24 34.42 15.65
CA GLN A 20 24.27 33.54 16.31
C GLN A 20 23.04 33.23 15.42
N LYS A 21 22.48 34.24 14.75
CA LYS A 21 21.35 34.01 13.82
C LYS A 21 21.73 33.09 12.67
N ARG A 22 22.93 33.23 12.10
CA ARG A 22 23.43 32.36 11.03
C ARG A 22 23.60 30.93 11.51
N PHE A 23 24.15 30.69 12.67
CA PHE A 23 24.29 29.35 13.25
C PHE A 23 22.93 28.71 13.54
N ILE A 24 21.96 29.45 14.04
CA ILE A 24 20.61 28.97 14.28
C ILE A 24 19.94 28.56 12.96
N ILE A 25 20.07 29.39 11.91
CA ILE A 25 19.48 29.06 10.59
C ILE A 25 20.10 27.79 10.00
N VAL A 26 21.42 27.67 10.05
CA VAL A 26 22.11 26.49 9.56
C VAL A 26 21.72 25.25 10.36
N TYR A 27 21.62 25.35 11.68
CA TYR A 27 21.19 24.24 12.54
C TYR A 27 19.75 23.78 12.22
N LEU A 28 18.82 24.74 12.07
CA LEU A 28 17.44 24.45 11.69
C LEU A 28 17.35 23.80 10.31
N PHE A 29 18.13 24.28 9.35
CA PHE A 29 18.16 23.68 8.02
C PHE A 29 18.64 22.21 8.05
N VAL A 30 19.73 21.95 8.76
CA VAL A 30 20.25 20.59 8.94
C VAL A 30 19.23 19.69 9.65
N ALA A 31 18.57 20.20 10.69
CA ALA A 31 17.54 19.45 11.41
C ALA A 31 16.34 19.09 10.51
N ILE A 32 15.89 20.01 9.67
CA ILE A 32 14.79 19.77 8.71
C ILE A 32 15.20 18.73 7.66
N VAL A 33 16.41 18.84 7.09
CA VAL A 33 16.91 17.84 6.13
C VAL A 33 16.99 16.45 6.75
N PHE A 34 17.50 16.39 7.99
CA PHE A 34 17.60 15.11 8.69
C PHE A 34 16.24 14.51 9.00
N ALA A 35 15.27 15.32 9.43
CA ALA A 35 13.89 14.89 9.66
C ALA A 35 13.21 14.41 8.36
N ALA A 36 13.42 15.09 7.25
CA ALA A 36 12.89 14.69 5.94
C ALA A 36 13.49 13.36 5.46
N CYS A 37 14.80 13.17 5.58
CA CYS A 37 15.47 11.91 5.25
C CYS A 37 15.00 10.76 6.15
N PHE A 38 14.83 11.02 7.44
CA PHE A 38 14.31 10.01 8.38
C PHE A 38 12.87 9.61 8.06
N ALA A 39 12.02 10.58 7.76
CA ALA A 39 10.63 10.32 7.35
C ALA A 39 10.58 9.52 6.04
N ALA A 40 11.37 9.87 5.03
CA ALA A 40 11.47 9.12 3.79
C ALA A 40 11.95 7.67 4.02
N PHE A 41 12.94 7.48 4.87
CA PHE A 41 13.45 6.15 5.22
C PHE A 41 12.45 5.32 6.02
N ALA A 42 11.71 5.93 6.94
CA ALA A 42 10.71 5.24 7.76
C ALA A 42 9.45 4.82 6.97
N LEU A 43 9.06 5.60 5.95
CA LEU A 43 7.85 5.34 5.17
C LEU A 43 8.05 4.30 4.04
N THR A 44 9.26 4.16 3.49
CA THR A 44 9.54 3.26 2.37
C THR A 44 9.31 1.76 2.67
N PRO A 45 9.68 1.18 3.82
CA PRO A 45 9.49 -0.25 4.06
C PRO A 45 8.06 -0.63 4.47
N ILE A 46 7.21 0.32 4.87
CA ILE A 46 5.87 0.03 5.36
C ILE A 46 4.95 -0.37 4.20
N ASN A 47 5.01 0.34 3.07
CA ASN A 47 4.14 0.09 1.93
C ASN A 47 4.41 -1.28 1.27
N SER A 48 5.67 -1.68 1.12
CA SER A 48 6.02 -2.96 0.52
C SER A 48 5.61 -4.16 1.39
N LYS A 49 5.80 -4.07 2.70
CA LYS A 49 5.43 -5.15 3.64
C LYS A 49 3.93 -5.32 3.82
N VAL A 50 3.17 -4.25 3.73
CA VAL A 50 1.69 -4.31 3.80
C VAL A 50 1.14 -5.00 2.58
N VAL A 51 1.57 -4.61 1.38
CA VAL A 51 1.15 -5.23 0.12
C VAL A 51 1.55 -6.72 0.06
N GLU A 52 2.75 -7.07 0.50
CA GLU A 52 3.21 -8.46 0.52
C GLU A 52 2.42 -9.34 1.49
N ARG A 53 2.11 -8.84 2.68
CA ARG A 53 1.27 -9.56 3.66
C ARG A 53 -0.16 -9.77 3.18
N GLN A 54 -0.78 -8.77 2.57
CA GLN A 54 -2.11 -8.91 2.00
C GLN A 54 -2.12 -9.95 0.89
N SER A 55 -1.13 -9.95 0.01
CA SER A 55 -1.04 -10.91 -1.08
C SER A 55 -0.81 -12.34 -0.58
N SER A 56 0.00 -12.56 0.46
CA SER A 56 0.22 -13.90 1.02
C SER A 56 -1.02 -14.46 1.72
N ASN A 57 -1.80 -13.61 2.38
CA ASN A 57 -3.06 -14.01 2.99
C ASN A 57 -4.10 -14.43 1.93
N LEU A 58 -4.22 -13.67 0.84
CA LEU A 58 -5.12 -14.00 -0.26
C LEU A 58 -4.75 -15.34 -0.91
N ILE A 59 -3.46 -15.59 -1.12
CA ILE A 59 -2.97 -16.86 -1.70
C ILE A 59 -3.29 -18.04 -0.77
N SER A 60 -3.06 -17.91 0.55
CA SER A 60 -3.35 -18.97 1.50
C SER A 60 -4.85 -19.26 1.61
N THR A 61 -5.70 -18.23 1.53
CA THR A 61 -7.15 -18.38 1.49
C THR A 61 -7.58 -19.08 0.21
N ALA A 62 -7.11 -18.65 -0.94
CA ALA A 62 -7.43 -19.28 -2.23
C ALA A 62 -7.01 -20.75 -2.29
N GLN A 63 -5.86 -21.11 -1.71
CA GLN A 63 -5.43 -22.51 -1.64
C GLN A 63 -6.28 -23.35 -0.69
N ALA A 64 -6.74 -22.79 0.43
CA ALA A 64 -7.64 -23.47 1.36
C ALA A 64 -9.01 -23.74 0.71
N GLU A 65 -9.55 -22.75 0.01
CA GLU A 65 -10.83 -22.85 -0.70
C GLU A 65 -10.74 -23.84 -1.89
N ALA A 66 -9.66 -23.79 -2.66
CA ALA A 66 -9.44 -24.75 -3.76
C ALA A 66 -9.40 -26.21 -3.27
N LYS A 67 -8.87 -26.44 -2.06
CA LYS A 67 -8.87 -27.78 -1.47
C LYS A 67 -10.24 -28.20 -0.96
N ALA A 68 -11.04 -27.28 -0.47
CA ALA A 68 -12.41 -27.53 -0.02
C ALA A 68 -13.34 -27.88 -1.19
N LEU A 69 -13.10 -27.32 -2.38
CA LEU A 69 -13.85 -27.60 -3.62
C LEU A 69 -13.88 -29.09 -4.03
N GLU A 70 -12.87 -29.88 -3.65
CA GLU A 70 -12.82 -31.29 -3.96
C GLU A 70 -14.01 -32.08 -3.34
N TYR A 71 -14.69 -31.50 -2.33
CA TYR A 71 -15.77 -32.13 -1.55
C TYR A 71 -17.14 -31.46 -1.73
N VAL A 72 -17.28 -30.52 -2.69
CA VAL A 72 -18.49 -29.71 -2.89
C VAL A 72 -19.20 -30.09 -4.19
N ASP A 73 -20.50 -30.38 -4.09
CA ASP A 73 -21.33 -30.74 -5.24
C ASP A 73 -21.76 -29.49 -6.08
N ASP A 74 -21.85 -28.32 -5.47
CA ASP A 74 -22.24 -27.04 -6.13
C ASP A 74 -21.17 -25.98 -5.98
N ALA A 75 -20.41 -25.77 -7.06
CA ALA A 75 -19.34 -24.80 -7.12
C ALA A 75 -19.82 -23.35 -6.99
N GLN A 76 -21.02 -23.03 -7.49
CA GLN A 76 -21.58 -21.69 -7.42
C GLN A 76 -21.98 -21.33 -5.98
N GLU A 77 -22.74 -22.20 -5.30
CA GLU A 77 -23.15 -22.00 -3.90
C GLU A 77 -21.91 -21.89 -2.99
N PHE A 78 -20.90 -22.72 -3.25
CA PHE A 78 -19.64 -22.66 -2.51
C PHE A 78 -18.94 -21.30 -2.67
N THR A 79 -18.82 -20.79 -3.91
CA THR A 79 -18.14 -19.54 -4.22
C THR A 79 -18.84 -18.35 -3.59
N GLU A 80 -20.17 -18.31 -3.62
CA GLU A 80 -20.99 -17.29 -2.97
C GLU A 80 -20.79 -17.30 -1.45
N LYS A 81 -20.87 -18.47 -0.81
CA LYS A 81 -20.65 -18.62 0.63
C LYS A 81 -19.23 -18.25 1.07
N ALA A 82 -18.23 -18.63 0.28
CA ALA A 82 -16.82 -18.30 0.58
C ALA A 82 -16.54 -16.80 0.49
N ALA A 83 -17.26 -16.06 -0.36
CA ALA A 83 -17.17 -14.63 -0.48
C ALA A 83 -18.01 -13.89 0.58
N GLU A 84 -18.97 -14.55 1.22
CA GLU A 84 -19.90 -13.93 2.18
C GLU A 84 -19.16 -13.30 3.36
N GLY A 85 -19.46 -12.03 3.63
CA GLY A 85 -18.82 -11.26 4.71
C GLY A 85 -17.40 -10.80 4.42
N SER A 86 -16.92 -10.96 3.19
CA SER A 86 -15.63 -10.42 2.73
C SER A 86 -15.82 -9.44 1.56
N ASP A 87 -14.87 -8.53 1.36
CA ASP A 87 -14.83 -7.66 0.18
C ASP A 87 -14.07 -8.34 -0.98
N LEU A 88 -14.05 -9.67 -1.01
CA LEU A 88 -13.32 -10.45 -2.01
C LEU A 88 -14.29 -11.02 -3.04
N ARG A 89 -13.98 -10.83 -4.31
CA ARG A 89 -14.59 -11.57 -5.40
C ARG A 89 -13.83 -12.87 -5.61
N ILE A 90 -14.53 -13.99 -5.64
CA ILE A 90 -14.00 -15.33 -5.88
C ILE A 90 -14.50 -15.81 -7.22
N THR A 91 -13.59 -16.23 -8.09
CA THR A 91 -13.90 -16.77 -9.42
C THR A 91 -13.22 -18.13 -9.57
N LEU A 92 -13.98 -19.15 -9.92
CA LEU A 92 -13.46 -20.48 -10.22
C LEU A 92 -13.31 -20.64 -11.72
N ILE A 93 -12.11 -21.03 -12.14
CA ILE A 93 -11.74 -21.14 -13.55
C ILE A 93 -11.25 -22.57 -13.82
N ALA A 94 -11.82 -23.21 -14.83
CA ALA A 94 -11.37 -24.51 -15.30
C ALA A 94 -9.99 -24.43 -16.00
N GLN A 95 -9.35 -25.57 -16.21
CA GLN A 95 -8.06 -25.65 -16.89
C GLN A 95 -8.08 -25.13 -18.34
N ASP A 96 -9.23 -25.17 -18.98
CA ASP A 96 -9.44 -24.61 -20.33
C ASP A 96 -9.76 -23.11 -20.34
N GLY A 97 -9.73 -22.46 -19.16
CA GLY A 97 -10.01 -21.04 -18.98
C GLY A 97 -11.49 -20.68 -18.85
N THR A 98 -12.38 -21.65 -18.89
CA THR A 98 -13.82 -21.43 -18.72
C THR A 98 -14.12 -21.08 -17.26
N VAL A 99 -14.96 -20.06 -17.03
CA VAL A 99 -15.41 -19.69 -15.69
C VAL A 99 -16.52 -20.67 -15.26
N ILE A 100 -16.29 -21.38 -14.16
CA ILE A 100 -17.23 -22.37 -13.60
C ILE A 100 -18.19 -21.71 -12.63
N ALA A 101 -17.69 -20.83 -11.78
CA ALA A 101 -18.45 -20.11 -10.76
C ALA A 101 -17.84 -18.75 -10.47
N ASP A 102 -18.67 -17.80 -10.04
CA ASP A 102 -18.23 -16.44 -9.64
C ASP A 102 -19.17 -15.89 -8.57
N SER A 103 -18.61 -15.27 -7.53
CA SER A 103 -19.38 -14.77 -6.39
C SER A 103 -20.20 -13.50 -6.66
N GLU A 104 -19.93 -12.79 -7.76
CA GLU A 104 -20.59 -11.52 -8.03
C GLU A 104 -21.39 -11.51 -9.34
N VAL A 105 -21.01 -12.34 -10.31
CA VAL A 105 -21.54 -12.26 -11.68
C VAL A 105 -21.88 -13.67 -12.16
N ASP A 106 -22.96 -13.78 -12.98
CA ASP A 106 -23.30 -15.05 -13.62
C ASP A 106 -22.14 -15.55 -14.50
N PRO A 107 -21.57 -16.74 -14.21
CA PRO A 107 -20.45 -17.31 -14.95
C PRO A 107 -20.69 -17.41 -16.45
N ALA A 108 -21.94 -17.62 -16.87
CA ALA A 108 -22.31 -17.72 -18.29
C ALA A 108 -22.13 -16.41 -19.08
N THR A 109 -22.03 -15.29 -18.38
CA THR A 109 -21.81 -13.96 -18.99
C THR A 109 -20.33 -13.59 -19.11
N LEU A 110 -19.44 -14.40 -18.51
CA LEU A 110 -18.01 -14.10 -18.47
C LEU A 110 -17.29 -14.74 -19.66
N GLU A 111 -16.32 -13.99 -20.18
CA GLU A 111 -15.44 -14.49 -21.23
C GLU A 111 -14.45 -15.54 -20.70
N ASN A 112 -13.91 -16.35 -21.62
CA ASN A 112 -12.85 -17.29 -21.27
C ASN A 112 -11.60 -16.57 -20.79
N HIS A 113 -11.03 -17.01 -19.67
CA HIS A 113 -9.93 -16.36 -18.97
C HIS A 113 -8.56 -16.98 -19.23
N LEU A 114 -8.44 -17.94 -20.16
CA LEU A 114 -7.18 -18.64 -20.45
C LEU A 114 -6.02 -17.70 -20.81
N GLY A 115 -6.33 -16.57 -21.48
CA GLY A 115 -5.31 -15.59 -21.88
C GLY A 115 -4.85 -14.63 -20.77
N ARG A 116 -5.28 -14.84 -19.53
CA ARG A 116 -4.86 -14.00 -18.40
C ARG A 116 -3.55 -14.50 -17.79
N GLU A 117 -2.64 -13.59 -17.50
CA GLU A 117 -1.31 -13.90 -16.97
C GLU A 117 -1.36 -14.69 -15.65
N GLU A 118 -2.30 -14.32 -14.77
CA GLU A 118 -2.53 -15.02 -13.50
C GLU A 118 -3.03 -16.46 -13.69
N VAL A 119 -3.84 -16.70 -14.73
CA VAL A 119 -4.36 -18.04 -15.05
C VAL A 119 -3.25 -18.89 -15.66
N ASP A 120 -2.46 -18.36 -16.59
CA ASP A 120 -1.32 -19.07 -17.19
C ASP A 120 -0.30 -19.47 -16.11
N SER A 121 0.00 -18.56 -15.17
CA SER A 121 0.87 -18.87 -14.03
C SER A 121 0.32 -19.99 -13.15
N ALA A 122 -1.00 -20.00 -12.90
CA ALA A 122 -1.66 -21.02 -12.09
C ALA A 122 -1.62 -22.40 -12.78
N LEU A 123 -1.80 -22.46 -14.09
CA LEU A 123 -1.71 -23.70 -14.89
C LEU A 123 -0.30 -24.30 -14.85
N GLN A 124 0.73 -23.48 -14.66
CA GLN A 124 2.13 -23.90 -14.47
C GLN A 124 2.43 -24.33 -13.02
N GLY A 125 1.43 -24.34 -12.12
CA GLY A 125 1.58 -24.68 -10.71
C GLY A 125 2.13 -23.56 -9.84
N ASN A 126 2.14 -22.33 -10.35
CA ASN A 126 2.59 -21.15 -9.63
C ASN A 126 1.41 -20.30 -9.14
N ASN A 127 1.63 -19.46 -8.14
CA ASN A 127 0.64 -18.47 -7.75
C ASN A 127 0.70 -17.27 -8.69
N GLY A 128 -0.28 -17.15 -9.58
CA GLY A 128 -0.43 -16.00 -10.48
C GLY A 128 -0.82 -14.75 -9.72
N LYS A 129 -0.32 -13.60 -10.16
CA LYS A 129 -0.65 -12.29 -9.60
C LYS A 129 -0.66 -11.26 -10.73
N ALA A 130 -1.82 -10.62 -10.94
CA ALA A 130 -1.95 -9.49 -11.84
C ALA A 130 -2.45 -8.27 -11.08
N GLN A 131 -1.99 -7.10 -11.46
CA GLN A 131 -2.44 -5.82 -10.93
C GLN A 131 -3.00 -5.00 -12.09
N ARG A 132 -4.28 -4.61 -11.98
CA ARG A 132 -5.02 -3.83 -13.00
C ARG A 132 -5.51 -2.54 -12.40
#